data_1db3e71f8bb87891457fe235f5d472d8
#
_entry.id   1db3e71f8bb87891457fe235f5d472d8
#
_cell.length_a   1.000
_cell.length_b   1.000
_cell.length_c   1.000
_cell.angle_alpha   90.00
_cell.angle_beta   90.00
_cell.angle_gamma   90.00
#
_symmetry.space_group_name_H-M   'P 1'
#
loop_
_entity.id
_entity.type
_entity.pdbx_description
1 polymer ?
#
loop_
_entity_poly.entity_id
_entity_poly.type
_entity_poly.pdbx_seq_one_letter_code
_entity_poly.pdbx_strand_id
1 'polypeptide(L)'
;WNDNSLMQDVTEQVIEGITAAYTENAPEFIYFVAIYNIFSEFLENVSEDVLPNEATGFKDSKIWNMLYTFQKDAVLAIINKLETYNGCILADSVGLGKTFTALAVIKYYENRNRSVLVLCPKKLADNWNTYKDNYINNPIASDRLRYDVLFHTDLSRDHGKSNGLDLERLNWGNYDLVVIDESHNFRNGGEVYGENHRENRYLRLMNRVIRPGVKTKVLMLSATPVNNRFTDLRNQLELAYEGNPDLINEKLGIKRSIDEVFRNAQRAFNQWSKLDEKNRTTDALLKALDFDFFEVLDRVTIARSRKHIEKYYNMGDIGKFPERLKPISLRPRMTDLESAINYSDIYEQLMNLNLSVYIPTNFIFPSKLSKYVDSTRNINRSGREMGIRRLMSINLLKRLESSVESFRLTVERVKKLIDDTISDIDAYISGGGSVIDGRELPVDDADYDDDDRKTDYFTSEHSVKIDLADMDYETWRDRLVEDSETLALIKIMMDDISPEHDLKLQTLLSLIEKKINHPINAGNRKVLVFTAFSDTAEYLYTRVSAFAKSRFGLNTALITGNVDGRTTAKVKRADMNTIV
;
A
#
# COMPACT_ATOMS: atom_id res chain seq x y z
N TRP A 1 -1.28 36.22 -25.08
CA TRP A 1 -1.45 34.99 -25.88
C TRP A 1 -0.80 35.04 -27.26
N ASN A 2 -0.29 36.19 -27.71
CA ASN A 2 0.35 36.37 -29.04
C ASN A 2 1.82 36.82 -28.96
N ASP A 3 2.49 36.70 -27.83
CA ASP A 3 3.88 37.07 -27.68
C ASP A 3 4.77 35.82 -27.71
N ASN A 4 5.25 35.46 -28.90
CA ASN A 4 6.14 34.33 -29.15
C ASN A 4 7.51 34.44 -28.44
N SER A 5 7.83 35.58 -27.81
CA SER A 5 9.06 35.78 -27.05
C SER A 5 8.96 35.28 -25.59
N LEU A 6 7.74 35.09 -25.08
CA LEU A 6 7.46 34.67 -23.71
C LEU A 6 6.88 33.25 -23.59
N MET A 7 6.57 32.60 -24.72
CA MET A 7 6.03 31.26 -24.74
C MET A 7 6.81 30.33 -25.66
N GLN A 8 7.25 29.22 -25.17
CA GLN A 8 7.85 28.15 -25.96
C GLN A 8 6.79 27.07 -26.21
N ASP A 9 6.53 26.75 -27.47
CA ASP A 9 5.67 25.63 -27.83
C ASP A 9 6.40 24.30 -27.49
N VAL A 10 5.93 23.60 -26.45
CA VAL A 10 6.47 22.33 -26.01
C VAL A 10 5.59 21.16 -26.43
N THR A 11 4.60 21.39 -27.31
CA THR A 11 3.59 20.38 -27.71
C THR A 11 4.24 19.12 -28.26
N GLU A 12 5.26 19.25 -29.14
CA GLU A 12 5.95 18.07 -29.68
C GLU A 12 6.74 17.29 -28.60
N GLN A 13 7.39 17.98 -27.68
CA GLN A 13 8.15 17.36 -26.60
C GLN A 13 7.25 16.65 -25.60
N VAL A 14 6.06 17.21 -25.35
CA VAL A 14 5.02 16.59 -24.53
C VAL A 14 4.45 15.36 -25.24
N ILE A 15 4.18 15.44 -26.53
CA ILE A 15 3.69 14.32 -27.35
C ILE A 15 4.72 13.20 -27.42
N GLU A 16 6.02 13.49 -27.63
CA GLU A 16 7.08 12.47 -27.62
C GLU A 16 7.22 11.79 -26.26
N GLY A 17 7.18 12.56 -25.17
CA GLY A 17 7.23 12.02 -23.79
C GLY A 17 6.05 11.11 -23.48
N ILE A 18 4.88 11.44 -23.99
CA ILE A 18 3.64 10.69 -23.81
C ILE A 18 3.62 9.45 -24.70
N THR A 19 4.04 9.55 -25.96
CA THR A 19 4.08 8.42 -26.90
C THR A 19 5.05 7.33 -26.41
N ALA A 20 6.16 7.71 -25.76
CA ALA A 20 7.08 6.77 -25.14
C ALA A 20 6.47 6.02 -23.93
N ALA A 21 5.47 6.60 -23.27
CA ALA A 21 4.73 5.98 -22.15
C ALA A 21 3.61 5.02 -22.61
N TYR A 22 3.19 5.12 -23.88
CA TYR A 22 1.95 4.48 -24.39
C TYR A 22 2.08 2.99 -24.70
N THR A 23 3.26 2.41 -24.70
CA THR A 23 3.42 1.07 -25.27
C THR A 23 3.03 -0.09 -24.35
N GLU A 24 2.82 0.06 -23.04
CA GLU A 24 2.37 -1.05 -22.14
C GLU A 24 2.13 -0.66 -20.67
N ASN A 25 1.67 0.56 -20.36
CA ASN A 25 1.52 0.95 -18.96
C ASN A 25 0.05 0.89 -18.49
N ALA A 26 -0.15 0.49 -17.23
CA ALA A 26 -1.45 0.48 -16.59
C ALA A 26 -2.14 1.86 -16.64
N PRO A 27 -3.49 1.93 -16.68
CA PRO A 27 -4.24 3.18 -16.69
C PRO A 27 -3.83 4.18 -15.61
N GLU A 28 -3.36 3.67 -14.47
CA GLU A 28 -2.86 4.46 -13.33
C GLU A 28 -1.60 5.27 -13.65
N PHE A 29 -0.70 4.72 -14.46
CA PHE A 29 0.52 5.42 -14.87
C PHE A 29 0.21 6.55 -15.87
N ILE A 30 -0.70 6.32 -16.81
CA ILE A 30 -1.15 7.32 -17.77
C ILE A 30 -1.84 8.48 -17.05
N TYR A 31 -2.63 8.14 -16.05
CA TYR A 31 -3.30 9.09 -15.17
C TYR A 31 -2.30 9.97 -14.40
N PHE A 32 -1.31 9.35 -13.79
CA PHE A 32 -0.23 10.05 -13.09
C PHE A 32 0.55 10.99 -14.05
N VAL A 33 0.89 10.50 -15.24
CA VAL A 33 1.62 11.28 -16.24
C VAL A 33 0.79 12.46 -16.78
N ALA A 34 -0.53 12.27 -16.98
CA ALA A 34 -1.41 13.35 -17.44
C ALA A 34 -1.53 14.47 -16.39
N ILE A 35 -1.81 14.12 -15.14
CA ILE A 35 -1.82 15.09 -14.03
C ILE A 35 -0.45 15.75 -13.89
N TYR A 36 0.61 14.97 -13.96
CA TYR A 36 1.97 15.41 -13.80
C TYR A 36 2.43 16.46 -14.84
N ASN A 37 2.15 16.24 -16.14
CA ASN A 37 2.57 17.19 -17.18
C ASN A 37 1.83 18.53 -17.13
N ILE A 38 0.67 18.58 -16.51
CA ILE A 38 -0.12 19.80 -16.32
C ILE A 38 0.50 20.70 -15.24
N PHE A 39 1.06 20.09 -14.19
CA PHE A 39 1.61 20.83 -13.02
C PHE A 39 3.04 21.31 -13.19
N SER A 40 3.74 20.86 -14.24
CA SER A 40 5.13 21.26 -14.47
C SER A 40 5.32 22.75 -14.74
N GLU A 41 4.30 23.43 -15.25
CA GLU A 41 4.38 24.84 -15.63
C GLU A 41 4.15 25.84 -14.48
N PHE A 42 3.51 25.41 -13.38
CA PHE A 42 3.06 26.32 -12.31
C PHE A 42 4.04 26.53 -11.15
N LEU A 43 5.17 25.80 -11.11
CA LEU A 43 6.15 25.95 -10.02
C LEU A 43 7.03 27.22 -10.14
N GLU A 44 6.92 27.96 -11.22
CA GLU A 44 7.79 29.14 -11.48
C GLU A 44 7.42 30.39 -10.66
N ASN A 45 6.28 30.42 -9.95
CA ASN A 45 5.75 31.62 -9.29
C ASN A 45 5.71 31.59 -7.76
N VAL A 46 6.50 30.73 -7.08
CA VAL A 46 6.60 30.80 -5.61
C VAL A 46 7.63 31.86 -5.24
N SER A 47 7.17 33.09 -4.94
CA SER A 47 8.05 34.14 -4.47
C SER A 47 8.56 33.84 -3.06
N GLU A 48 9.85 33.99 -2.83
CA GLU A 48 10.50 33.86 -1.50
C GLU A 48 9.93 34.83 -0.43
N ASP A 49 9.18 35.84 -0.85
CA ASP A 49 8.73 36.94 -0.01
C ASP A 49 7.58 36.61 0.94
N VAL A 50 6.95 35.45 0.82
CA VAL A 50 5.74 35.09 1.59
C VAL A 50 6.05 34.38 2.90
N LEU A 51 7.25 33.85 3.11
CA LEU A 51 7.58 33.08 4.30
C LEU A 51 8.48 33.88 5.26
N PRO A 52 8.02 34.21 6.48
CA PRO A 52 8.86 34.88 7.49
C PRO A 52 9.94 33.91 7.98
N ASN A 53 11.07 33.86 7.29
CA ASN A 53 12.18 32.96 7.64
C ASN A 53 12.95 33.44 8.86
N GLU A 54 13.07 34.75 9.06
CA GLU A 54 13.87 35.36 10.11
C GLU A 54 13.39 34.98 11.54
N ALA A 55 12.10 34.68 11.69
CA ALA A 55 11.52 34.33 12.99
C ALA A 55 11.68 32.86 13.40
N THR A 56 12.00 31.97 12.48
CA THR A 56 12.03 30.51 12.77
C THR A 56 13.39 29.86 12.67
N GLY A 57 14.31 30.41 11.87
CA GLY A 57 15.65 29.83 11.64
C GLY A 57 15.61 28.41 11.05
N PHE A 58 14.48 27.96 10.43
CA PHE A 58 14.39 26.61 9.94
C PHE A 58 15.32 26.35 8.73
N LYS A 59 15.66 27.40 7.96
CA LYS A 59 16.63 27.31 6.86
C LYS A 59 18.09 27.11 7.35
N ASP A 60 18.35 27.31 8.65
CA ASP A 60 19.65 27.04 9.27
C ASP A 60 19.78 25.59 9.76
N SER A 61 18.69 24.83 9.73
CA SER A 61 18.65 23.44 10.18
C SER A 61 19.50 22.51 9.31
N LYS A 62 19.98 21.43 9.90
CA LYS A 62 20.73 20.39 9.20
C LYS A 62 19.92 19.75 8.08
N ILE A 63 18.63 19.46 8.36
CA ILE A 63 17.73 18.89 7.35
C ILE A 63 17.59 19.80 6.13
N TRP A 64 17.39 21.11 6.32
CA TRP A 64 17.30 22.06 5.21
C TRP A 64 18.56 22.07 4.35
N ASN A 65 19.74 22.07 4.99
CA ASN A 65 21.02 22.11 4.30
C ASN A 65 21.33 20.81 3.54
N MET A 66 20.70 19.69 3.89
CA MET A 66 20.83 18.41 3.20
C MET A 66 19.92 18.28 1.98
N LEU A 67 18.91 19.14 1.87
CA LEU A 67 17.95 19.08 0.75
C LEU A 67 18.58 19.56 -0.54
N TYR A 68 18.24 18.88 -1.64
CA TYR A 68 18.46 19.38 -2.98
C TYR A 68 17.56 20.59 -3.28
N THR A 69 17.95 21.42 -4.24
CA THR A 69 17.21 22.64 -4.62
C THR A 69 15.73 22.34 -4.89
N PHE A 70 15.43 21.31 -5.69
CA PHE A 70 14.05 20.95 -5.98
C PHE A 70 13.25 20.55 -4.73
N GLN A 71 13.87 19.94 -3.72
CA GLN A 71 13.22 19.62 -2.46
C GLN A 71 12.98 20.86 -1.62
N LYS A 72 13.92 21.82 -1.62
CA LYS A 72 13.75 23.12 -0.93
C LYS A 72 12.56 23.89 -1.49
N ASP A 73 12.43 23.94 -2.82
CA ASP A 73 11.28 24.57 -3.48
C ASP A 73 9.97 23.89 -3.10
N ALA A 74 9.98 22.54 -3.02
CA ALA A 74 8.81 21.82 -2.55
C ALA A 74 8.45 22.16 -1.10
N VAL A 75 9.42 22.24 -0.19
CA VAL A 75 9.17 22.60 1.21
C VAL A 75 8.50 23.97 1.31
N LEU A 76 9.02 24.97 0.59
CA LEU A 76 8.43 26.30 0.57
C LEU A 76 7.01 26.30 0.02
N ALA A 77 6.81 25.60 -1.12
CA ALA A 77 5.49 25.48 -1.74
C ALA A 77 4.50 24.74 -0.82
N ILE A 78 4.93 23.63 -0.14
CA ILE A 78 4.10 22.89 0.82
C ILE A 78 3.67 23.81 1.96
N ILE A 79 4.62 24.54 2.57
CA ILE A 79 4.31 25.43 3.69
C ILE A 79 3.29 26.50 3.25
N ASN A 80 3.51 27.12 2.09
CA ASN A 80 2.56 28.09 1.55
C ASN A 80 1.17 27.49 1.32
N LYS A 81 1.08 26.30 0.71
CA LYS A 81 -0.19 25.60 0.51
C LYS A 81 -0.87 25.22 1.82
N LEU A 82 -0.13 24.75 2.82
CA LEU A 82 -0.67 24.44 4.15
C LEU A 82 -1.19 25.67 4.88
N GLU A 83 -0.49 26.80 4.79
CA GLU A 83 -0.94 28.06 5.42
C GLU A 83 -2.15 28.64 4.69
N THR A 84 -2.22 28.55 3.36
CA THR A 84 -3.31 29.12 2.57
C THR A 84 -4.52 28.21 2.49
N TYR A 85 -4.29 26.92 2.20
CA TYR A 85 -5.34 25.97 1.84
C TYR A 85 -5.56 24.87 2.88
N ASN A 86 -4.83 24.89 4.02
CA ASN A 86 -4.90 23.92 5.12
C ASN A 86 -4.50 22.48 4.76
N GLY A 87 -4.27 22.15 3.51
CA GLY A 87 -3.88 20.83 3.06
C GLY A 87 -2.97 20.85 1.86
N CYS A 88 -2.08 19.84 1.78
CA CYS A 88 -1.20 19.63 0.62
C CYS A 88 -0.93 18.15 0.40
N ILE A 89 -0.94 17.72 -0.86
CA ILE A 89 -0.53 16.38 -1.27
C ILE A 89 0.83 16.48 -1.96
N LEU A 90 1.85 15.87 -1.40
CA LEU A 90 3.15 15.70 -2.03
C LEU A 90 3.16 14.38 -2.81
N ALA A 91 2.97 14.48 -4.12
CA ALA A 91 2.84 13.36 -5.05
C ALA A 91 4.11 13.12 -5.89
N ASP A 92 5.28 13.47 -5.39
CA ASP A 92 6.55 13.23 -6.07
C ASP A 92 6.78 11.74 -6.34
N SER A 93 7.40 11.43 -7.48
CA SER A 93 7.76 10.05 -7.84
C SER A 93 8.56 9.34 -6.74
N VAL A 94 8.46 8.01 -6.70
CA VAL A 94 9.22 7.18 -5.75
C VAL A 94 10.73 7.46 -5.85
N GLY A 95 11.39 7.59 -4.69
CA GLY A 95 12.83 7.81 -4.60
C GLY A 95 13.27 9.26 -4.77
N LEU A 96 12.35 10.24 -4.77
CA LEU A 96 12.66 11.67 -4.77
C LEU A 96 12.79 12.27 -3.36
N GLY A 97 12.75 11.43 -2.31
CA GLY A 97 13.00 11.87 -0.95
C GLY A 97 11.83 12.60 -0.28
N LYS A 98 10.57 12.17 -0.55
CA LYS A 98 9.38 12.75 0.11
C LYS A 98 9.49 12.85 1.62
N THR A 99 10.07 11.84 2.26
CA THR A 99 10.31 11.83 3.72
C THR A 99 11.19 12.99 4.16
N PHE A 100 12.32 13.26 3.47
CA PHE A 100 13.21 14.38 3.79
C PHE A 100 12.53 15.73 3.56
N THR A 101 11.76 15.87 2.51
CA THR A 101 10.95 17.08 2.25
C THR A 101 9.95 17.29 3.40
N ALA A 102 9.24 16.24 3.83
CA ALA A 102 8.31 16.32 4.95
C ALA A 102 8.99 16.64 6.28
N LEU A 103 10.19 16.07 6.56
CA LEU A 103 10.96 16.38 7.77
C LEU A 103 11.36 17.86 7.84
N ALA A 104 11.67 18.49 6.72
CA ALA A 104 11.94 19.93 6.69
C ALA A 104 10.67 20.77 6.95
N VAL A 105 9.51 20.34 6.43
CA VAL A 105 8.22 20.95 6.77
C VAL A 105 7.93 20.78 8.28
N ILE A 106 8.14 19.58 8.83
CA ILE A 106 7.99 19.32 10.27
C ILE A 106 8.88 20.29 11.07
N LYS A 107 10.15 20.46 10.65
CA LYS A 107 11.08 21.39 11.33
C LYS A 107 10.58 22.82 11.35
N TYR A 108 9.95 23.29 10.27
CA TYR A 108 9.34 24.63 10.24
C TYR A 108 8.22 24.78 11.28
N TYR A 109 7.31 23.80 11.38
CA TYR A 109 6.21 23.83 12.34
C TYR A 109 6.72 23.65 13.79
N GLU A 110 7.68 22.78 14.02
CA GLU A 110 8.29 22.57 15.33
C GLU A 110 8.98 23.85 15.85
N ASN A 111 9.73 24.55 15.00
CA ASN A 111 10.36 25.82 15.38
C ASN A 111 9.34 26.91 15.75
N ARG A 112 8.08 26.71 15.37
CA ARG A 112 6.94 27.56 15.77
C ARG A 112 6.17 26.99 16.98
N ASN A 113 6.75 26.02 17.68
CA ASN A 113 6.12 25.32 18.82
C ASN A 113 4.79 24.65 18.46
N ARG A 114 4.67 24.10 17.25
CA ARG A 114 3.48 23.37 16.79
C ARG A 114 3.66 21.88 17.01
N SER A 115 2.59 21.24 17.49
CA SER A 115 2.55 19.78 17.70
C SER A 115 2.36 19.06 16.37
N VAL A 116 3.18 18.03 16.10
CA VAL A 116 3.15 17.29 14.84
C VAL A 116 2.92 15.81 15.09
N LEU A 117 1.96 15.23 14.38
CA LEU A 117 1.71 13.79 14.29
C LEU A 117 2.10 13.27 12.92
N VAL A 118 2.86 12.20 12.89
CA VAL A 118 3.12 11.40 11.68
C VAL A 118 2.30 10.12 11.77
N LEU A 119 1.44 9.90 10.79
CA LEU A 119 0.70 8.65 10.59
C LEU A 119 1.33 7.89 9.43
N CYS A 120 1.82 6.68 9.68
CA CYS A 120 2.47 5.87 8.65
C CYS A 120 2.05 4.40 8.75
N PRO A 121 2.27 3.58 7.69
CA PRO A 121 2.23 2.13 7.81
C PRO A 121 3.26 1.64 8.84
N LYS A 122 2.91 0.64 9.63
CA LYS A 122 3.79 0.07 10.67
C LYS A 122 5.19 -0.29 10.14
N LYS A 123 5.26 -0.77 8.91
CA LYS A 123 6.52 -1.13 8.23
C LYS A 123 7.48 0.07 8.03
N LEU A 124 6.97 1.28 8.02
CA LEU A 124 7.74 2.52 7.84
C LEU A 124 8.08 3.23 9.16
N ALA A 125 7.67 2.67 10.28
CA ALA A 125 7.87 3.27 11.61
C ALA A 125 9.34 3.53 11.92
N ASP A 126 10.22 2.57 11.67
CA ASP A 126 11.66 2.68 11.95
C ASP A 126 12.32 3.79 11.13
N ASN A 127 11.85 3.98 9.88
CA ASN A 127 12.31 5.07 9.04
C ASN A 127 11.99 6.44 9.68
N TRP A 128 10.75 6.64 10.14
CA TRP A 128 10.37 7.88 10.82
C TRP A 128 11.02 8.04 12.21
N ASN A 129 11.09 6.97 13.00
CA ASN A 129 11.70 7.01 14.34
C ASN A 129 13.20 7.33 14.29
N THR A 130 13.93 6.88 13.24
CA THR A 130 15.35 7.15 13.07
C THR A 130 15.65 8.64 13.12
N TYR A 131 14.82 9.49 12.53
CA TYR A 131 15.12 10.92 12.42
C TYR A 131 14.76 11.76 13.64
N LYS A 132 13.98 11.23 14.59
CA LYS A 132 13.68 11.91 15.85
C LYS A 132 14.60 11.47 16.99
N ASP A 133 15.18 10.28 16.90
CA ASP A 133 15.99 9.68 17.94
C ASP A 133 17.46 10.13 17.88
N ASN A 134 18.12 10.14 19.01
CA ASN A 134 19.54 10.53 19.11
C ASN A 134 20.49 9.34 18.85
N TYR A 135 20.34 8.70 17.68
CA TYR A 135 21.19 7.59 17.26
C TYR A 135 22.32 8.04 16.34
N ILE A 136 23.41 7.26 16.31
CA ILE A 136 24.57 7.50 15.42
C ILE A 136 24.18 7.52 13.94
N ASN A 137 23.20 6.72 13.56
CA ASN A 137 22.69 6.63 12.19
C ASN A 137 21.69 7.73 11.83
N ASN A 138 21.33 8.64 12.77
CA ASN A 138 20.52 9.80 12.47
C ASN A 138 21.37 10.96 11.92
N PRO A 139 21.36 11.25 10.62
CA PRO A 139 22.19 12.29 10.04
C PRO A 139 21.77 13.71 10.44
N ILE A 140 20.55 13.87 10.99
CA ILE A 140 19.96 15.15 11.40
C ILE A 140 19.71 15.23 12.92
N ALA A 141 20.39 14.41 13.71
CA ALA A 141 20.22 14.38 15.17
C ALA A 141 20.41 15.76 15.84
N SER A 142 21.25 16.63 15.26
CA SER A 142 21.45 18.01 15.74
C SER A 142 20.21 18.88 15.66
N ASP A 143 19.27 18.58 14.75
CA ASP A 143 18.02 19.34 14.60
C ASP A 143 17.02 19.03 15.72
N ARG A 144 17.22 17.93 16.46
CA ARG A 144 16.40 17.52 17.62
C ARG A 144 14.91 17.54 17.31
N LEU A 145 14.52 16.90 16.19
CA LEU A 145 13.13 16.88 15.76
C LEU A 145 12.21 16.23 16.81
N ARG A 146 11.06 16.82 17.01
CA ARG A 146 10.02 16.37 17.95
C ARG A 146 8.71 16.21 17.22
N TYR A 147 8.30 14.99 17.02
CA TYR A 147 6.99 14.62 16.48
C TYR A 147 6.60 13.25 16.99
N ASP A 148 5.31 13.02 17.08
CA ASP A 148 4.78 11.70 17.42
C ASP A 148 4.63 10.86 16.17
N VAL A 149 4.89 9.56 16.29
CA VAL A 149 4.71 8.59 15.20
C VAL A 149 3.72 7.53 15.66
N LEU A 150 2.63 7.41 14.92
CA LEU A 150 1.62 6.38 15.12
C LEU A 150 1.31 5.68 13.79
N PHE A 151 0.67 4.52 13.88
CA PHE A 151 0.37 3.72 12.72
C PHE A 151 -1.07 3.97 12.24
N HIS A 152 -1.34 3.77 10.96
CA HIS A 152 -2.69 3.84 10.42
C HIS A 152 -3.66 2.92 11.19
N THR A 153 -3.18 1.76 11.65
CA THR A 153 -3.95 0.80 12.45
C THR A 153 -4.28 1.28 13.85
N ASP A 154 -3.50 2.21 14.42
CA ASP A 154 -3.77 2.74 15.76
C ASP A 154 -5.04 3.57 15.83
N LEU A 155 -5.45 4.16 14.70
CA LEU A 155 -6.75 4.84 14.59
C LEU A 155 -7.94 3.90 14.89
N SER A 156 -7.78 2.59 14.67
CA SER A 156 -8.82 1.58 14.95
C SER A 156 -8.80 1.07 16.39
N ARG A 157 -7.84 1.54 17.22
CA ARG A 157 -7.64 1.09 18.60
C ARG A 157 -8.05 2.18 19.59
N ASP A 158 -8.72 1.77 20.66
CA ASP A 158 -9.13 2.68 21.73
C ASP A 158 -8.19 2.59 22.95
N HIS A 159 -7.44 1.49 23.08
CA HIS A 159 -6.61 1.18 24.24
C HIS A 159 -5.26 0.62 23.82
N GLY A 160 -4.31 0.66 24.77
CA GLY A 160 -2.99 0.06 24.63
C GLY A 160 -1.91 1.05 24.24
N LYS A 161 -0.69 0.54 24.13
CA LYS A 161 0.49 1.35 23.77
C LYS A 161 0.89 1.11 22.33
N SER A 162 1.27 2.17 21.64
CA SER A 162 1.84 2.13 20.30
C SER A 162 3.01 3.10 20.22
N ASN A 163 4.15 2.65 19.71
CA ASN A 163 5.37 3.43 19.53
C ASN A 163 5.75 4.31 20.75
N GLY A 164 5.57 3.77 21.97
CA GLY A 164 5.85 4.44 23.23
C GLY A 164 4.72 5.34 23.77
N LEU A 165 3.66 5.58 22.99
CA LEU A 165 2.50 6.39 23.38
C LEU A 165 1.37 5.51 23.91
N ASP A 166 0.65 6.02 24.89
CA ASP A 166 -0.56 5.41 25.44
C ASP A 166 -1.78 5.99 24.71
N LEU A 167 -2.44 5.15 23.88
CA LEU A 167 -3.52 5.57 22.98
C LEU A 167 -4.76 6.07 23.73
N GLU A 168 -5.00 5.54 24.95
CA GLU A 168 -6.13 5.94 25.81
C GLU A 168 -5.95 7.35 26.38
N ARG A 169 -4.69 7.74 26.63
CA ARG A 169 -4.34 9.04 27.23
C ARG A 169 -3.95 10.09 26.21
N LEU A 170 -3.88 9.72 24.94
CA LEU A 170 -3.46 10.62 23.88
C LEU A 170 -4.56 11.64 23.58
N ASN A 171 -4.22 12.92 23.62
CA ASN A 171 -5.10 13.97 23.13
C ASN A 171 -4.96 14.11 21.62
N TRP A 172 -5.70 13.29 20.89
CA TRP A 172 -5.66 13.22 19.43
C TRP A 172 -5.99 14.53 18.71
N GLY A 173 -6.80 15.40 19.32
CA GLY A 173 -7.18 16.71 18.77
C GLY A 173 -6.14 17.82 18.99
N ASN A 174 -5.01 17.55 19.64
CA ASN A 174 -4.01 18.58 19.97
C ASN A 174 -2.82 18.63 19.01
N TYR A 175 -3.00 18.21 17.76
CA TYR A 175 -1.96 18.30 16.74
C TYR A 175 -2.26 19.41 15.74
N ASP A 176 -1.30 20.32 15.56
CA ASP A 176 -1.39 21.43 14.60
C ASP A 176 -1.13 20.96 13.15
N LEU A 177 -0.29 19.93 12.99
CA LEU A 177 0.04 19.32 11.71
C LEU A 177 -0.05 17.79 11.80
N VAL A 178 -0.74 17.19 10.86
CA VAL A 178 -0.72 15.74 10.63
C VAL A 178 -0.05 15.47 9.30
N VAL A 179 1.01 14.66 9.32
CA VAL A 179 1.69 14.16 8.15
C VAL A 179 1.24 12.71 7.94
N ILE A 180 0.61 12.42 6.80
CA ILE A 180 0.10 11.09 6.48
C ILE A 180 1.01 10.50 5.39
N ASP A 181 1.86 9.55 5.77
CA ASP A 181 2.67 8.81 4.82
C ASP A 181 1.84 7.68 4.19
N GLU A 182 2.04 7.42 2.89
CA GLU A 182 1.20 6.53 2.09
C GLU A 182 -0.30 6.85 2.22
N SER A 183 -0.63 8.13 2.01
CA SER A 183 -1.99 8.67 2.21
C SER A 183 -3.07 8.03 1.33
N HIS A 184 -2.69 7.31 0.28
CA HIS A 184 -3.62 6.53 -0.53
C HIS A 184 -4.40 5.48 0.29
N ASN A 185 -3.94 5.10 1.47
CA ASN A 185 -4.68 4.22 2.40
C ASN A 185 -5.97 4.88 2.94
N PHE A 186 -6.11 6.18 2.81
CA PHE A 186 -7.30 6.95 3.19
C PHE A 186 -8.18 7.36 2.01
N ARG A 187 -7.90 6.91 0.80
CA ARG A 187 -8.62 7.26 -0.44
C ARG A 187 -10.09 6.86 -0.45
N ASN A 188 -10.46 5.87 0.34
CA ASN A 188 -11.79 5.27 0.31
C ASN A 188 -12.88 6.09 1.01
N GLY A 189 -12.50 7.15 1.73
CA GLY A 189 -13.45 8.01 2.43
C GLY A 189 -14.14 7.37 3.63
N GLY A 190 -15.09 8.09 4.17
CA GLY A 190 -15.87 7.69 5.33
C GLY A 190 -17.24 7.16 4.94
N GLU A 191 -17.37 5.86 4.71
CA GLU A 191 -18.67 5.20 4.65
C GLU A 191 -18.98 4.56 5.99
N VAL A 192 -20.17 4.84 6.52
CA VAL A 192 -20.67 4.20 7.74
C VAL A 192 -21.37 2.91 7.33
N TYR A 193 -20.85 1.78 7.75
CA TYR A 193 -21.45 0.48 7.48
C TYR A 193 -22.20 -0.04 8.71
N GLY A 194 -23.48 -0.40 8.51
CA GLY A 194 -24.34 -1.06 9.48
C GLY A 194 -25.01 -0.11 10.51
N GLU A 195 -26.01 -0.62 11.23
CA GLU A 195 -26.79 0.15 12.21
C GLU A 195 -25.97 0.60 13.45
N ASN A 196 -24.82 -0.01 13.71
CA ASN A 196 -23.95 0.32 14.84
C ASN A 196 -22.86 1.37 14.55
N HIS A 197 -22.94 2.09 13.44
CA HIS A 197 -22.11 3.28 13.14
C HIS A 197 -20.61 3.15 13.49
N ARG A 198 -19.99 1.97 13.29
CA ARG A 198 -18.55 1.83 13.57
C ARG A 198 -17.77 2.65 12.55
N GLU A 199 -17.06 3.64 13.05
CA GLU A 199 -16.21 4.50 12.24
C GLU A 199 -15.04 3.70 11.65
N ASN A 200 -14.81 3.84 10.35
CA ASN A 200 -13.59 3.35 9.72
C ASN A 200 -12.39 4.24 10.10
N ARG A 201 -11.17 3.85 9.70
CA ARG A 201 -9.95 4.62 9.98
C ARG A 201 -10.04 6.07 9.48
N TYR A 202 -10.65 6.28 8.32
CA TYR A 202 -10.86 7.61 7.75
C TYR A 202 -11.74 8.49 8.66
N LEU A 203 -12.89 7.97 9.09
CA LEU A 203 -13.79 8.69 10.00
C LEU A 203 -13.15 8.93 11.37
N ARG A 204 -12.40 7.96 11.89
CA ARG A 204 -11.67 8.14 13.15
C ARG A 204 -10.59 9.20 13.05
N LEU A 205 -9.83 9.24 11.95
CA LEU A 205 -8.89 10.34 11.69
C LEU A 205 -9.64 11.68 11.63
N MET A 206 -10.74 11.74 10.88
CA MET A 206 -11.56 12.94 10.76
C MET A 206 -12.11 13.40 12.11
N ASN A 207 -12.72 12.52 12.89
CA ASN A 207 -13.48 12.87 14.10
C ASN A 207 -12.61 12.99 15.35
N ARG A 208 -11.47 12.29 15.43
CA ARG A 208 -10.58 12.34 16.61
C ARG A 208 -9.42 13.29 16.47
N VAL A 209 -8.91 13.48 15.26
CA VAL A 209 -7.67 14.25 15.04
C VAL A 209 -7.96 15.58 14.37
N ILE A 210 -8.73 15.58 13.28
CA ILE A 210 -8.86 16.75 12.40
C ILE A 210 -9.93 17.73 12.89
N ARG A 211 -11.14 17.27 13.17
CA ARG A 211 -12.25 18.10 13.64
C ARG A 211 -12.09 18.69 15.03
N PRO A 212 -11.48 18.00 16.03
CA PRO A 212 -11.40 18.51 17.39
C PRO A 212 -10.38 19.65 17.55
N GLY A 213 -10.77 20.85 17.31
CA GLY A 213 -10.24 21.99 18.03
C GLY A 213 -9.17 22.88 17.42
N VAL A 214 -8.01 22.39 16.99
CA VAL A 214 -6.83 23.26 16.69
C VAL A 214 -6.66 23.67 15.22
N LYS A 215 -7.64 23.45 14.36
CA LYS A 215 -7.55 23.69 12.90
C LYS A 215 -6.34 22.97 12.29
N THR A 216 -6.29 21.67 12.49
CA THR A 216 -5.20 20.81 12.09
C THR A 216 -4.92 20.88 10.59
N LYS A 217 -3.68 21.15 10.22
CA LYS A 217 -3.21 21.10 8.84
C LYS A 217 -2.86 19.68 8.45
N VAL A 218 -3.05 19.32 7.17
CA VAL A 218 -2.85 17.96 6.70
C VAL A 218 -1.86 17.92 5.53
N LEU A 219 -0.70 17.33 5.76
CA LEU A 219 0.28 17.04 4.72
C LEU A 219 0.18 15.55 4.35
N MET A 220 -0.15 15.25 3.12
CA MET A 220 -0.31 13.91 2.60
C MET A 220 0.87 13.55 1.68
N LEU A 221 1.49 12.39 1.92
CA LEU A 221 2.60 11.89 1.10
C LEU A 221 2.12 10.62 0.37
N SER A 222 2.15 10.64 -0.94
CA SER A 222 1.83 9.45 -1.75
C SER A 222 2.50 9.55 -3.11
N ALA A 223 3.06 8.45 -3.60
CA ALA A 223 3.52 8.39 -4.98
C ALA A 223 2.37 8.19 -5.98
N THR A 224 1.23 7.71 -5.50
CA THR A 224 0.03 7.38 -6.29
C THR A 224 -1.23 7.86 -5.58
N PRO A 225 -1.47 9.20 -5.50
CA PRO A 225 -2.62 9.75 -4.77
C PRO A 225 -3.96 9.35 -5.39
N VAL A 226 -3.94 8.90 -6.63
CA VAL A 226 -5.09 8.37 -7.35
C VAL A 226 -4.75 6.98 -7.85
N ASN A 227 -5.61 6.02 -7.57
CA ASN A 227 -5.43 4.64 -8.05
C ASN A 227 -6.41 4.35 -9.20
N ASN A 228 -7.71 4.34 -8.94
CA ASN A 228 -8.71 3.95 -9.92
C ASN A 228 -9.77 5.02 -10.19
N ARG A 229 -9.92 6.00 -9.31
CA ARG A 229 -10.98 7.01 -9.39
C ARG A 229 -10.50 8.37 -8.89
N PHE A 230 -11.02 9.43 -9.49
CA PHE A 230 -10.79 10.79 -9.00
C PHE A 230 -11.40 11.04 -7.62
N THR A 231 -12.42 10.28 -7.24
CA THR A 231 -12.96 10.28 -5.88
C THR A 231 -11.93 9.90 -4.82
N ASP A 232 -10.90 9.11 -5.17
CA ASP A 232 -9.80 8.75 -4.27
C ASP A 232 -9.03 10.00 -3.81
N LEU A 233 -8.80 10.92 -4.74
CA LEU A 233 -8.13 12.20 -4.44
C LEU A 233 -9.05 13.16 -3.68
N ARG A 234 -10.34 13.24 -4.08
CA ARG A 234 -11.33 14.04 -3.37
C ARG A 234 -11.40 13.65 -1.89
N ASN A 235 -11.52 12.36 -1.60
CA ASN A 235 -11.61 11.86 -0.23
C ASN A 235 -10.35 12.22 0.59
N GLN A 236 -9.17 12.14 -0.01
CA GLN A 236 -7.95 12.60 0.65
C GLN A 236 -7.98 14.09 0.94
N LEU A 237 -8.44 14.92 -0.01
CA LEU A 237 -8.57 16.37 0.18
C LEU A 237 -9.59 16.73 1.26
N GLU A 238 -10.67 15.99 1.38
CA GLU A 238 -11.67 16.21 2.44
C GLU A 238 -11.09 16.17 3.85
N LEU A 239 -10.01 15.39 4.08
CA LEU A 239 -9.32 15.37 5.37
C LEU A 239 -8.80 16.76 5.77
N ALA A 240 -8.29 17.54 4.82
CA ALA A 240 -7.78 18.88 5.09
C ALA A 240 -8.85 19.93 5.42
N TYR A 241 -10.12 19.61 5.17
CA TYR A 241 -11.24 20.54 5.29
C TYR A 241 -12.36 20.00 6.19
N GLU A 242 -12.01 19.14 7.14
CA GLU A 242 -12.94 18.61 8.15
C GLU A 242 -14.15 17.86 7.56
N GLY A 243 -14.03 17.41 6.28
CA GLY A 243 -15.13 16.81 5.53
C GLY A 243 -16.25 17.79 5.19
N ASN A 244 -15.97 19.11 5.16
CA ASN A 244 -16.94 20.14 4.84
C ASN A 244 -16.71 20.69 3.42
N PRO A 245 -17.58 20.38 2.44
CA PRO A 245 -17.45 20.85 1.06
C PRO A 245 -17.50 22.38 0.92
N ASP A 246 -18.27 23.08 1.77
CA ASP A 246 -18.38 24.53 1.71
C ASP A 246 -17.06 25.19 2.13
N LEU A 247 -16.40 24.65 3.13
CA LEU A 247 -15.08 25.11 3.56
C LEU A 247 -14.02 24.90 2.47
N ILE A 248 -14.10 23.79 1.73
CA ILE A 248 -13.25 23.54 0.56
C ILE A 248 -13.46 24.60 -0.50
N ASN A 249 -14.72 24.86 -0.87
CA ASN A 249 -15.06 25.82 -1.90
C ASN A 249 -14.62 27.25 -1.53
N GLU A 250 -14.81 27.65 -0.28
CA GLU A 250 -14.36 28.95 0.23
C GLU A 250 -12.83 29.09 0.19
N LYS A 251 -12.12 28.11 0.75
CA LYS A 251 -10.65 28.13 0.82
C LYS A 251 -9.99 28.03 -0.55
N LEU A 252 -10.53 27.22 -1.44
CA LEU A 252 -10.01 27.09 -2.80
C LEU A 252 -10.59 28.12 -3.77
N GLY A 253 -11.52 28.98 -3.34
CA GLY A 253 -12.12 30.02 -4.17
C GLY A 253 -12.77 29.49 -5.46
N ILE A 254 -13.31 28.27 -5.41
CA ILE A 254 -13.92 27.60 -6.56
C ILE A 254 -15.38 28.04 -6.69
N LYS A 255 -15.80 28.32 -7.92
CA LYS A 255 -17.18 28.74 -8.18
C LYS A 255 -18.18 27.58 -8.16
N ARG A 256 -17.73 26.39 -8.56
CA ARG A 256 -18.52 25.16 -8.55
C ARG A 256 -18.24 24.35 -7.30
N SER A 257 -19.19 23.51 -6.90
CA SER A 257 -18.98 22.55 -5.81
C SER A 257 -17.82 21.60 -6.15
N ILE A 258 -16.94 21.33 -5.17
CA ILE A 258 -15.87 20.36 -5.29
C ILE A 258 -16.38 19.01 -5.80
N ASP A 259 -17.55 18.60 -5.33
CA ASP A 259 -18.23 17.37 -5.75
C ASP A 259 -18.57 17.34 -7.23
N GLU A 260 -19.02 18.48 -7.75
CA GLU A 260 -19.35 18.62 -9.17
C GLU A 260 -18.08 18.57 -10.02
N VAL A 261 -17.01 19.24 -9.59
CA VAL A 261 -15.72 19.27 -10.28
C VAL A 261 -15.16 17.84 -10.41
N PHE A 262 -15.10 17.08 -9.32
CA PHE A 262 -14.58 15.72 -9.33
C PHE A 262 -15.50 14.73 -10.05
N ARG A 263 -16.83 14.93 -9.99
CA ARG A 263 -17.80 14.11 -10.72
C ARG A 263 -17.67 14.31 -12.23
N ASN A 264 -17.48 15.54 -12.67
CA ASN A 264 -17.28 15.86 -14.08
C ASN A 264 -15.96 15.30 -14.59
N ALA A 265 -14.88 15.44 -13.83
CA ALA A 265 -13.59 14.85 -14.15
C ALA A 265 -13.69 13.31 -14.28
N GLN A 266 -14.39 12.64 -13.36
CA GLN A 266 -14.60 11.19 -13.44
C GLN A 266 -15.43 10.78 -14.66
N ARG A 267 -16.43 11.56 -15.03
CA ARG A 267 -17.21 11.29 -16.27
C ARG A 267 -16.32 11.43 -17.50
N ALA A 268 -15.53 12.49 -17.59
CA ALA A 268 -14.59 12.70 -18.68
C ALA A 268 -13.61 11.54 -18.81
N PHE A 269 -13.05 11.08 -17.70
CA PHE A 269 -12.16 9.92 -17.66
C PHE A 269 -12.85 8.64 -18.12
N ASN A 270 -14.06 8.37 -17.63
CA ASN A 270 -14.82 7.18 -18.00
C ASN A 270 -15.22 7.18 -19.49
N GLN A 271 -15.49 8.34 -20.06
CA GLN A 271 -15.73 8.49 -21.50
C GLN A 271 -14.46 8.24 -22.30
N TRP A 272 -13.35 8.85 -21.88
CA TRP A 272 -12.04 8.67 -22.51
C TRP A 272 -11.57 7.20 -22.45
N SER A 273 -11.76 6.51 -21.34
CA SER A 273 -11.35 5.12 -21.18
C SER A 273 -12.08 4.13 -22.10
N LYS A 274 -13.26 4.54 -22.62
CA LYS A 274 -14.05 3.75 -23.57
C LYS A 274 -13.73 4.05 -25.04
N LEU A 275 -12.86 5.03 -25.32
CA LEU A 275 -12.44 5.33 -26.67
C LEU A 275 -11.57 4.19 -27.22
N ASP A 276 -11.58 4.03 -28.54
CA ASP A 276 -10.65 3.13 -29.24
C ASP A 276 -9.20 3.52 -28.95
N GLU A 277 -8.28 2.56 -28.99
CA GLU A 277 -6.85 2.78 -28.68
C GLU A 277 -6.23 3.97 -29.44
N LYS A 278 -6.61 4.14 -30.72
CA LYS A 278 -6.10 5.25 -31.57
C LYS A 278 -6.55 6.62 -31.09
N ASN A 279 -7.72 6.73 -30.46
CA ASN A 279 -8.32 7.97 -29.99
C ASN A 279 -8.11 8.22 -28.50
N ARG A 280 -7.60 7.21 -27.78
CA ARG A 280 -7.30 7.27 -26.35
C ARG A 280 -5.97 7.94 -26.09
N THR A 281 -5.84 9.20 -26.46
CA THR A 281 -4.64 10.01 -26.27
C THR A 281 -4.76 10.86 -25.01
N THR A 282 -3.63 11.21 -24.41
CA THR A 282 -3.59 12.08 -23.22
C THR A 282 -4.16 13.45 -23.55
N ASP A 283 -3.86 13.98 -24.74
CA ASP A 283 -4.40 15.26 -25.21
C ASP A 283 -5.93 15.26 -25.26
N ALA A 284 -6.52 14.16 -25.70
CA ALA A 284 -7.99 14.00 -25.69
C ALA A 284 -8.57 14.01 -24.25
N LEU A 285 -7.87 13.40 -23.29
CA LEU A 285 -8.26 13.44 -21.89
C LEU A 285 -8.12 14.85 -21.30
N LEU A 286 -7.00 15.52 -21.54
CA LEU A 286 -6.76 16.87 -21.06
C LEU A 286 -7.78 17.88 -21.57
N LYS A 287 -8.17 17.78 -22.85
CA LYS A 287 -9.23 18.61 -23.43
C LYS A 287 -10.61 18.32 -22.87
N ALA A 288 -10.84 17.09 -22.40
CA ALA A 288 -12.12 16.68 -21.80
C ALA A 288 -12.25 17.06 -20.33
N LEU A 289 -11.12 17.28 -19.63
CA LEU A 289 -11.11 17.70 -18.23
C LEU A 289 -11.38 19.22 -18.13
N ASP A 290 -12.16 19.59 -17.11
CA ASP A 290 -12.55 20.98 -16.86
C ASP A 290 -11.39 21.79 -16.25
N PHE A 291 -11.30 23.08 -16.56
CA PHE A 291 -10.30 24.00 -16.01
C PHE A 291 -10.35 24.05 -14.46
N ASP A 292 -11.57 24.04 -13.88
CA ASP A 292 -11.75 24.06 -12.43
C ASP A 292 -11.06 22.87 -11.73
N PHE A 293 -11.01 21.71 -12.40
CA PHE A 293 -10.32 20.53 -11.87
C PHE A 293 -8.80 20.75 -11.77
N PHE A 294 -8.20 21.35 -12.78
CA PHE A 294 -6.78 21.69 -12.75
C PHE A 294 -6.45 22.74 -11.70
N GLU A 295 -7.29 23.74 -11.58
CA GLU A 295 -7.12 24.80 -10.59
C GLU A 295 -7.16 24.24 -9.13
N VAL A 296 -8.07 23.30 -8.86
CA VAL A 296 -8.10 22.59 -7.56
C VAL A 296 -6.80 21.85 -7.31
N LEU A 297 -6.36 21.06 -8.29
CA LEU A 297 -5.15 20.26 -8.14
C LEU A 297 -3.92 21.14 -7.93
N ASP A 298 -3.77 22.20 -8.69
CA ASP A 298 -2.64 23.12 -8.56
C ASP A 298 -2.56 23.70 -7.15
N ARG A 299 -3.68 24.10 -6.56
CA ARG A 299 -3.72 24.70 -5.22
C ARG A 299 -3.31 23.74 -4.11
N VAL A 300 -3.57 22.44 -4.25
CA VAL A 300 -3.41 21.48 -3.14
C VAL A 300 -2.40 20.36 -3.40
N THR A 301 -1.77 20.30 -4.57
CA THR A 301 -0.86 19.21 -4.93
C THR A 301 0.51 19.73 -5.37
N ILE A 302 1.54 18.96 -5.08
CA ILE A 302 2.89 19.08 -5.64
C ILE A 302 3.27 17.72 -6.20
N ALA A 303 3.55 17.65 -7.50
CA ALA A 303 3.88 16.39 -8.18
C ALA A 303 5.03 16.60 -9.17
N ARG A 304 6.12 15.87 -8.97
CA ARG A 304 7.29 15.96 -9.86
C ARG A 304 7.82 14.58 -10.20
N SER A 305 8.30 14.42 -11.41
CA SER A 305 8.99 13.22 -11.85
C SER A 305 10.50 13.47 -12.01
N ARG A 306 11.25 12.39 -12.17
CA ARG A 306 12.67 12.45 -12.46
C ARG A 306 12.97 13.24 -13.74
N LYS A 307 12.16 13.03 -14.80
CA LYS A 307 12.29 13.79 -16.06
C LYS A 307 12.08 15.29 -15.87
N HIS A 308 11.12 15.67 -15.01
CA HIS A 308 10.90 17.07 -14.67
C HIS A 308 12.13 17.67 -13.99
N ILE A 309 12.69 16.95 -13.00
CA ILE A 309 13.86 17.41 -12.27
C ILE A 309 15.07 17.54 -13.22
N GLU A 310 15.29 16.56 -14.11
CA GLU A 310 16.36 16.61 -15.11
C GLU A 310 16.23 17.80 -16.06
N LYS A 311 14.99 18.20 -16.39
CA LYS A 311 14.72 19.29 -17.33
C LYS A 311 14.89 20.68 -16.70
N TYR A 312 14.48 20.87 -15.45
CA TYR A 312 14.32 22.19 -14.83
C TYR A 312 15.30 22.50 -13.71
N TYR A 313 16.04 21.50 -13.21
CA TYR A 313 16.99 21.69 -12.11
C TYR A 313 18.43 21.37 -12.52
N ASN A 314 19.39 22.00 -11.82
CA ASN A 314 20.79 21.71 -12.04
C ASN A 314 21.15 20.29 -11.59
N MET A 315 21.50 19.43 -12.54
CA MET A 315 21.87 18.04 -12.25
C MET A 315 23.27 17.88 -11.65
N GLY A 316 24.07 18.95 -11.59
CA GLY A 316 25.42 18.92 -11.00
C GLY A 316 25.42 18.47 -9.52
N ASP A 317 24.43 18.92 -8.76
CA ASP A 317 24.29 18.61 -7.34
C ASP A 317 23.52 17.29 -7.08
N ILE A 318 22.62 16.93 -7.99
CA ILE A 318 21.72 15.80 -7.85
C ILE A 318 22.36 14.51 -8.40
N GLY A 319 23.20 14.63 -9.41
CA GLY A 319 23.70 13.52 -10.19
C GLY A 319 22.72 13.02 -11.25
N LYS A 320 23.15 12.06 -12.06
CA LYS A 320 22.34 11.49 -13.14
C LYS A 320 21.41 10.39 -12.59
N PHE A 321 20.11 10.50 -12.86
CA PHE A 321 19.20 9.41 -12.54
C PHE A 321 19.50 8.16 -13.41
N PRO A 322 19.34 6.95 -12.85
CA PRO A 322 19.50 5.72 -13.61
C PRO A 322 18.50 5.64 -14.75
N GLU A 323 18.97 5.24 -15.92
CA GLU A 323 18.09 4.95 -17.05
C GLU A 323 17.19 3.74 -16.73
N ARG A 324 15.90 3.87 -17.01
CA ARG A 324 14.95 2.78 -16.88
C ARG A 324 14.82 2.03 -18.20
N LEU A 325 15.23 0.80 -18.24
CA LEU A 325 14.95 -0.09 -19.35
C LEU A 325 13.47 -0.48 -19.35
N LYS A 326 12.96 -0.87 -20.53
CA LYS A 326 11.61 -1.41 -20.63
C LYS A 326 11.50 -2.69 -19.78
N PRO A 327 10.41 -2.86 -19.01
CA PRO A 327 10.18 -4.09 -18.27
C PRO A 327 10.00 -5.27 -19.22
N ILE A 328 10.57 -6.42 -18.86
CA ILE A 328 10.42 -7.67 -19.59
C ILE A 328 9.46 -8.54 -18.79
N SER A 329 8.31 -8.87 -19.38
CA SER A 329 7.35 -9.78 -18.78
C SER A 329 7.66 -11.21 -19.22
N LEU A 330 7.96 -12.10 -18.27
CA LEU A 330 8.19 -13.51 -18.50
C LEU A 330 7.06 -14.30 -17.82
N ARG A 331 6.50 -15.25 -18.56
CA ARG A 331 5.43 -16.13 -18.09
C ARG A 331 5.84 -17.59 -18.26
N PRO A 332 6.78 -18.09 -17.44
CA PRO A 332 7.18 -19.49 -17.51
C PRO A 332 6.00 -20.41 -17.17
N ARG A 333 5.99 -21.60 -17.72
CA ARG A 333 5.11 -22.66 -17.26
C ARG A 333 5.46 -23.00 -15.81
N MET A 334 4.57 -23.68 -15.12
CA MET A 334 4.79 -24.09 -13.73
C MET A 334 5.92 -25.12 -13.63
N THR A 335 5.93 -26.10 -14.55
CA THR A 335 6.91 -27.17 -14.60
C THR A 335 7.18 -27.59 -16.04
N ASP A 336 8.29 -28.29 -16.26
CA ASP A 336 8.66 -28.96 -17.52
C ASP A 336 8.21 -30.43 -17.58
N LEU A 337 7.68 -30.99 -16.50
CA LEU A 337 7.16 -32.34 -16.43
C LEU A 337 5.88 -32.46 -17.26
N GLU A 338 5.92 -33.33 -18.31
CA GLU A 338 4.75 -33.54 -19.20
C GLU A 338 3.58 -34.22 -18.48
N SER A 339 3.86 -35.02 -17.44
CA SER A 339 2.89 -35.75 -16.64
C SER A 339 2.30 -34.89 -15.49
N ALA A 340 2.84 -33.71 -15.27
CA ALA A 340 2.41 -32.88 -14.17
C ALA A 340 1.18 -32.01 -14.52
N ILE A 341 0.42 -31.69 -13.47
CA ILE A 341 -0.75 -30.85 -13.53
C ILE A 341 -0.40 -29.44 -14.07
N ASN A 342 -1.26 -28.88 -14.90
CA ASN A 342 -1.15 -27.51 -15.36
C ASN A 342 -2.00 -26.54 -14.53
N TYR A 343 -1.86 -25.22 -14.77
CA TYR A 343 -2.63 -24.20 -14.05
C TYR A 343 -4.14 -24.36 -14.18
N SER A 344 -4.63 -24.81 -15.33
CA SER A 344 -6.08 -24.99 -15.57
C SER A 344 -6.63 -26.13 -14.74
N ASP A 345 -5.91 -27.22 -14.63
CA ASP A 345 -6.33 -28.39 -13.84
C ASP A 345 -6.39 -28.05 -12.33
N ILE A 346 -5.36 -27.34 -11.83
CA ILE A 346 -5.38 -26.85 -10.44
C ILE A 346 -6.55 -25.90 -10.23
N TYR A 347 -6.78 -24.98 -11.16
CA TYR A 347 -7.89 -24.04 -11.07
C TYR A 347 -9.24 -24.75 -10.97
N GLU A 348 -9.48 -25.78 -11.78
CA GLU A 348 -10.69 -26.59 -11.72
C GLU A 348 -10.86 -27.27 -10.37
N GLN A 349 -9.78 -27.85 -9.82
CA GLN A 349 -9.81 -28.45 -8.48
C GLN A 349 -10.11 -27.41 -7.39
N LEU A 350 -9.48 -26.24 -7.46
CA LEU A 350 -9.75 -25.15 -6.52
C LEU A 350 -11.18 -24.60 -6.60
N MET A 351 -11.80 -24.62 -7.78
CA MET A 351 -13.19 -24.22 -7.97
C MET A 351 -14.19 -25.22 -7.36
N ASN A 352 -13.79 -26.49 -7.25
CA ASN A 352 -14.60 -27.54 -6.62
C ASN A 352 -14.55 -27.50 -5.08
N LEU A 353 -13.59 -26.77 -4.48
CA LEU A 353 -13.51 -26.63 -3.02
C LEU A 353 -14.69 -25.85 -2.45
N ASN A 354 -15.36 -26.44 -1.49
CA ASN A 354 -16.41 -25.77 -0.71
C ASN A 354 -15.82 -24.81 0.32
N LEU A 355 -14.62 -25.10 0.84
CA LEU A 355 -13.95 -24.38 1.93
C LEU A 355 -14.89 -24.20 3.12
N SER A 356 -15.58 -25.28 3.47
CA SER A 356 -16.66 -25.33 4.48
C SER A 356 -16.17 -25.00 5.88
N VAL A 357 -14.87 -25.13 6.14
CA VAL A 357 -14.22 -24.74 7.40
C VAL A 357 -14.35 -23.24 7.67
N TYR A 358 -14.49 -22.42 6.62
CA TYR A 358 -14.60 -20.95 6.72
C TYR A 358 -16.05 -20.43 6.81
N ILE A 359 -17.04 -21.32 6.68
CA ILE A 359 -18.46 -20.97 6.69
C ILE A 359 -19.26 -21.84 7.68
N PRO A 360 -18.82 -22.04 8.93
CA PRO A 360 -19.49 -22.93 9.87
C PRO A 360 -20.92 -22.49 10.20
N THR A 361 -21.23 -21.19 10.14
CA THR A 361 -22.59 -20.71 10.42
C THR A 361 -23.64 -21.21 9.44
N ASN A 362 -23.25 -21.64 8.24
CA ASN A 362 -24.18 -22.20 7.25
C ASN A 362 -24.74 -23.57 7.71
N PHE A 363 -24.10 -24.20 8.68
CA PHE A 363 -24.49 -25.49 9.22
C PHE A 363 -25.17 -25.40 10.59
N ILE A 364 -25.36 -24.20 11.16
CA ILE A 364 -26.12 -23.99 12.40
C ILE A 364 -27.61 -24.11 12.09
N PHE A 365 -28.34 -24.85 12.91
CA PHE A 365 -29.79 -24.95 12.77
C PHE A 365 -30.45 -23.56 12.84
N PRO A 366 -31.41 -23.26 11.95
CA PRO A 366 -32.05 -21.93 11.90
C PRO A 366 -32.63 -21.48 13.26
N SER A 367 -33.15 -22.44 14.05
CA SER A 367 -33.70 -22.18 15.39
C SER A 367 -32.64 -21.78 16.43
N LYS A 368 -31.37 -22.02 16.16
CA LYS A 368 -30.23 -21.73 17.04
C LYS A 368 -29.38 -20.57 16.59
N LEU A 369 -29.59 -20.12 15.37
CA LEU A 369 -28.75 -19.07 14.75
C LEU A 369 -28.72 -17.78 15.59
N SER A 370 -29.85 -17.43 16.23
CA SER A 370 -29.94 -16.24 17.09
C SER A 370 -29.00 -16.27 18.32
N LYS A 371 -28.58 -17.46 18.77
CA LYS A 371 -27.60 -17.60 19.86
C LYS A 371 -26.19 -17.12 19.47
N TYR A 372 -25.88 -17.13 18.17
CA TYR A 372 -24.57 -16.82 17.61
C TYR A 372 -24.55 -15.49 16.83
N VAL A 373 -25.70 -14.80 16.75
CA VAL A 373 -25.79 -13.44 16.24
C VAL A 373 -25.46 -12.49 17.36
N ASP A 374 -24.35 -11.79 17.27
CA ASP A 374 -24.02 -10.73 18.22
C ASP A 374 -24.98 -9.56 17.98
N SER A 375 -25.92 -9.35 18.89
CA SER A 375 -26.91 -8.29 18.85
C SER A 375 -26.32 -6.87 18.91
N THR A 376 -25.03 -6.78 19.27
CA THR A 376 -24.27 -5.52 19.28
C THR A 376 -23.55 -5.24 17.96
N ARG A 377 -23.49 -6.23 17.05
CA ARG A 377 -22.81 -6.14 15.76
C ARG A 377 -23.74 -6.66 14.67
N ASN A 378 -24.51 -5.77 14.08
CA ASN A 378 -25.43 -6.06 12.97
C ASN A 378 -24.71 -6.52 11.66
N ILE A 379 -23.58 -7.21 11.81
CA ILE A 379 -22.87 -7.82 10.69
C ILE A 379 -23.47 -9.21 10.53
N ASN A 380 -24.16 -9.43 9.42
CA ASN A 380 -24.59 -10.75 9.02
C ASN A 380 -23.34 -11.66 8.96
N ARG A 381 -23.15 -12.50 9.99
CA ARG A 381 -21.99 -13.37 10.16
C ARG A 381 -21.79 -14.29 8.94
N SER A 382 -22.89 -14.77 8.36
CA SER A 382 -22.87 -15.55 7.12
C SER A 382 -22.25 -14.74 5.97
N GLY A 383 -22.55 -13.46 5.85
CA GLY A 383 -21.92 -12.60 4.82
C GLY A 383 -20.42 -12.42 5.02
N ARG A 384 -19.97 -12.36 6.29
CA ARG A 384 -18.53 -12.31 6.63
C ARG A 384 -17.83 -13.59 6.23
N GLU A 385 -18.38 -14.75 6.63
CA GLU A 385 -17.81 -16.06 6.31
C GLU A 385 -17.75 -16.30 4.81
N MET A 386 -18.78 -15.93 4.05
CA MET A 386 -18.77 -15.98 2.57
C MET A 386 -17.66 -15.10 1.98
N GLY A 387 -17.42 -13.94 2.59
CA GLY A 387 -16.31 -13.05 2.20
C GLY A 387 -14.95 -13.70 2.43
N ILE A 388 -14.73 -14.33 3.60
CA ILE A 388 -13.50 -15.06 3.93
C ILE A 388 -13.28 -16.22 2.96
N ARG A 389 -14.29 -17.04 2.71
CA ARG A 389 -14.22 -18.13 1.74
C ARG A 389 -13.73 -17.65 0.37
N ARG A 390 -14.37 -16.59 -0.16
CA ARG A 390 -13.96 -16.02 -1.45
C ARG A 390 -12.54 -15.47 -1.43
N LEU A 391 -12.14 -14.85 -0.33
CA LEU A 391 -10.80 -14.33 -0.14
C LEU A 391 -9.76 -15.45 -0.14
N MET A 392 -10.05 -16.58 0.53
CA MET A 392 -9.16 -17.76 0.56
C MET A 392 -9.00 -18.39 -0.82
N SER A 393 -10.07 -18.49 -1.62
CA SER A 393 -9.95 -18.97 -3.00
C SER A 393 -9.02 -18.08 -3.84
N ILE A 394 -9.16 -16.75 -3.71
CA ILE A 394 -8.28 -15.80 -4.40
C ILE A 394 -6.84 -15.90 -3.88
N ASN A 395 -6.66 -16.08 -2.57
CA ASN A 395 -5.33 -16.20 -1.97
C ASN A 395 -4.60 -17.45 -2.46
N LEU A 396 -5.27 -18.59 -2.53
CA LEU A 396 -4.70 -19.82 -3.09
C LEU A 396 -4.19 -19.60 -4.52
N LEU A 397 -4.98 -18.95 -5.38
CA LEU A 397 -4.56 -18.63 -6.75
C LEU A 397 -3.36 -17.66 -6.79
N LYS A 398 -3.36 -16.61 -5.99
CA LYS A 398 -2.22 -15.67 -5.89
C LYS A 398 -0.94 -16.37 -5.41
N ARG A 399 -1.06 -17.31 -4.47
CA ARG A 399 0.09 -18.08 -3.99
C ARG A 399 0.63 -19.04 -5.05
N LEU A 400 -0.26 -19.67 -5.81
CA LEU A 400 0.12 -20.49 -6.97
C LEU A 400 0.88 -19.66 -8.03
N GLU A 401 0.40 -18.44 -8.30
CA GLU A 401 1.10 -17.50 -9.18
C GLU A 401 2.45 -17.08 -8.60
N SER A 402 2.59 -16.98 -7.30
CA SER A 402 3.84 -16.56 -6.65
C SER A 402 4.92 -17.65 -6.74
N SER A 403 4.66 -18.83 -6.20
CA SER A 403 5.55 -19.99 -6.29
C SER A 403 4.83 -21.29 -5.96
N VAL A 404 5.31 -22.38 -6.53
CA VAL A 404 4.87 -23.76 -6.23
C VAL A 404 4.95 -24.03 -4.71
N GLU A 405 6.05 -23.64 -4.09
CA GLU A 405 6.29 -23.84 -2.65
C GLU A 405 5.30 -23.08 -1.76
N SER A 406 5.07 -21.80 -2.04
CA SER A 406 4.11 -20.99 -1.27
C SER A 406 2.69 -21.57 -1.38
N PHE A 407 2.31 -22.04 -2.55
CA PHE A 407 1.03 -22.70 -2.76
C PHE A 407 0.92 -24.00 -1.96
N ARG A 408 1.92 -24.88 -2.07
CA ARG A 408 1.98 -26.16 -1.36
C ARG A 408 1.85 -25.98 0.15
N LEU A 409 2.64 -25.06 0.73
CA LEU A 409 2.56 -24.76 2.16
C LEU A 409 1.19 -24.26 2.59
N THR A 410 0.52 -23.50 1.74
CA THR A 410 -0.83 -23.00 2.05
C THR A 410 -1.88 -24.11 1.96
N VAL A 411 -1.79 -24.96 0.94
CA VAL A 411 -2.65 -26.15 0.82
C VAL A 411 -2.50 -27.05 2.05
N GLU A 412 -1.25 -27.29 2.52
CA GLU A 412 -0.99 -28.06 3.74
C GLU A 412 -1.61 -27.43 5.00
N ARG A 413 -1.48 -26.10 5.16
CA ARG A 413 -2.07 -25.37 6.31
C ARG A 413 -3.59 -25.46 6.31
N VAL A 414 -4.23 -25.25 5.15
CA VAL A 414 -5.68 -25.32 5.02
C VAL A 414 -6.16 -26.76 5.24
N LYS A 415 -5.49 -27.74 4.64
CA LYS A 415 -5.81 -29.16 4.85
C LYS A 415 -5.70 -29.55 6.30
N LYS A 416 -4.64 -29.17 6.99
CA LYS A 416 -4.46 -29.44 8.42
C LYS A 416 -5.59 -28.85 9.26
N LEU A 417 -6.00 -27.61 8.98
CA LEU A 417 -7.13 -26.98 9.69
C LEU A 417 -8.42 -27.79 9.51
N ILE A 418 -8.67 -28.29 8.31
CA ILE A 418 -9.84 -29.11 7.98
C ILE A 418 -9.75 -30.46 8.72
N ASP A 419 -8.62 -31.15 8.66
CA ASP A 419 -8.40 -32.45 9.31
C ASP A 419 -8.54 -32.34 10.84
N ASP A 420 -7.99 -31.28 11.44
CA ASP A 420 -8.14 -30.99 12.87
C ASP A 420 -9.62 -30.78 13.23
N THR A 421 -10.38 -30.07 12.37
CA THR A 421 -11.83 -29.83 12.57
C THR A 421 -12.64 -31.12 12.45
N ILE A 422 -12.33 -31.99 11.49
CA ILE A 422 -12.95 -33.32 11.35
C ILE A 422 -12.69 -34.15 12.63
N SER A 423 -11.45 -34.14 13.13
CA SER A 423 -11.07 -34.86 14.34
C SER A 423 -11.83 -34.38 15.56
N ASP A 424 -12.09 -33.08 15.69
CA ASP A 424 -12.90 -32.50 16.77
C ASP A 424 -14.37 -32.96 16.68
N ILE A 425 -14.94 -33.03 15.47
CA ILE A 425 -16.29 -33.56 15.24
C ILE A 425 -16.37 -35.06 15.58
N ASP A 426 -15.39 -35.84 15.14
CA ASP A 426 -15.33 -37.28 15.43
C ASP A 426 -15.19 -37.58 16.93
N ALA A 427 -14.44 -36.74 17.66
CA ALA A 427 -14.36 -36.83 19.12
C ALA A 427 -15.71 -36.53 19.79
N TYR A 428 -16.46 -35.56 19.30
CA TYR A 428 -17.81 -35.25 19.77
C TYR A 428 -18.77 -36.42 19.55
N ILE A 429 -18.76 -37.01 18.35
CA ILE A 429 -19.60 -38.20 18.03
C ILE A 429 -19.27 -39.36 18.96
N SER A 430 -18.02 -39.51 19.36
CA SER A 430 -17.55 -40.57 20.28
C SER A 430 -17.84 -40.29 21.76
N GLY A 431 -18.53 -39.19 22.08
CA GLY A 431 -18.95 -38.83 23.46
C GLY A 431 -17.96 -37.97 24.23
N GLY A 432 -16.99 -37.33 23.57
CA GLY A 432 -16.03 -36.39 24.15
C GLY A 432 -16.19 -34.99 23.59
N GLY A 433 -16.36 -33.99 24.47
CA GLY A 433 -16.36 -32.60 24.08
C GLY A 433 -17.63 -32.13 23.34
N SER A 434 -18.04 -30.89 23.53
CA SER A 434 -19.24 -30.35 22.87
C SER A 434 -19.03 -29.05 22.11
N VAL A 435 -17.85 -28.44 22.22
CA VAL A 435 -17.62 -27.09 21.73
C VAL A 435 -16.39 -27.05 20.81
N ILE A 436 -16.58 -26.57 19.59
CA ILE A 436 -15.49 -26.20 18.73
C ILE A 436 -15.09 -24.75 19.06
N ASP A 437 -13.85 -24.58 19.49
CA ASP A 437 -13.24 -23.28 19.58
C ASP A 437 -13.04 -22.77 18.15
N GLY A 438 -13.67 -21.65 17.81
CA GLY A 438 -13.41 -21.00 16.53
C GLY A 438 -11.91 -20.68 16.47
N ARG A 439 -11.14 -21.57 15.86
CA ARG A 439 -9.69 -21.37 15.70
C ARG A 439 -9.49 -20.15 14.85
N GLU A 440 -8.59 -19.27 15.30
CA GLU A 440 -8.12 -18.18 14.48
C GLU A 440 -7.62 -18.75 13.15
N LEU A 441 -8.24 -18.32 12.09
CA LEU A 441 -7.76 -18.64 10.76
C LEU A 441 -6.31 -18.17 10.70
N PRO A 442 -5.35 -18.99 10.24
CA PRO A 442 -4.01 -18.53 9.93
C PRO A 442 -4.07 -17.64 8.67
N VAL A 443 -4.71 -16.51 8.84
CA VAL A 443 -4.56 -15.38 7.93
C VAL A 443 -3.24 -14.77 8.37
N ASP A 444 -2.16 -15.09 7.65
CA ASP A 444 -0.88 -14.43 7.85
C ASP A 444 -1.12 -12.93 7.65
N ASP A 445 -1.18 -12.17 8.74
CA ASP A 445 -1.37 -10.71 8.77
C ASP A 445 -0.35 -9.94 7.92
N ALA A 446 0.71 -10.63 7.51
CA ALA A 446 1.82 -10.08 6.74
C ALA A 446 1.58 -10.07 5.22
N ASP A 447 0.64 -10.83 4.72
CA ASP A 447 0.44 -11.04 3.28
C ASP A 447 -0.67 -10.17 2.68
N TYR A 448 -1.39 -9.39 3.51
CA TYR A 448 -2.39 -8.46 3.02
C TYR A 448 -1.78 -7.07 2.91
N ASP A 449 -1.77 -6.53 1.70
CA ASP A 449 -1.49 -5.13 1.45
C ASP A 449 -2.43 -4.29 2.34
N ASP A 450 -1.89 -3.29 3.05
CA ASP A 450 -2.65 -2.35 3.92
C ASP A 450 -3.86 -1.71 3.20
N ASP A 451 -3.97 -1.96 1.92
CA ASP A 451 -4.97 -1.43 0.99
C ASP A 451 -6.29 -2.23 0.96
N ASP A 452 -6.35 -3.41 1.56
CA ASP A 452 -7.57 -4.22 1.51
C ASP A 452 -8.52 -3.85 2.66
N ARG A 453 -9.57 -3.07 2.33
CA ARG A 453 -10.74 -2.77 3.19
C ARG A 453 -11.29 -4.00 3.93
N LYS A 454 -10.95 -5.18 3.44
CA LYS A 454 -11.41 -6.45 3.98
C LYS A 454 -10.64 -6.89 5.20
N THR A 455 -9.37 -6.50 5.35
CA THR A 455 -8.53 -6.93 6.47
C THR A 455 -9.05 -6.39 7.80
N ASP A 456 -9.43 -5.10 7.89
CA ASP A 456 -10.04 -4.52 9.11
C ASP A 456 -11.39 -5.15 9.46
N TYR A 457 -12.10 -5.67 8.45
CA TYR A 457 -13.38 -6.32 8.63
C TYR A 457 -13.22 -7.75 9.17
N PHE A 458 -12.10 -8.41 8.87
CA PHE A 458 -11.84 -9.81 9.18
C PHE A 458 -10.96 -10.04 10.42
N THR A 459 -10.13 -9.08 10.82
CA THR A 459 -9.16 -9.19 11.93
C THR A 459 -9.73 -8.87 13.32
N SER A 460 -11.03 -8.72 13.52
CA SER A 460 -11.59 -8.47 14.85
C SER A 460 -11.50 -9.72 15.76
N GLU A 461 -10.78 -9.58 16.84
CA GLU A 461 -10.25 -10.50 17.85
C GLU A 461 -11.23 -11.41 18.62
N HIS A 462 -12.33 -11.93 18.09
CA HIS A 462 -13.15 -12.86 18.85
C HIS A 462 -13.50 -14.11 18.03
N SER A 463 -12.79 -15.18 18.31
CA SER A 463 -13.23 -16.54 18.00
C SER A 463 -14.53 -16.82 18.76
N VAL A 464 -15.61 -17.10 18.05
CA VAL A 464 -16.86 -17.51 18.71
C VAL A 464 -16.90 -19.01 18.77
N LYS A 465 -17.02 -19.53 20.00
CA LYS A 465 -17.21 -20.94 20.25
C LYS A 465 -18.59 -21.38 19.75
N ILE A 466 -18.63 -22.37 18.88
CA ILE A 466 -19.86 -22.93 18.35
C ILE A 466 -20.07 -24.32 19.02
N ASP A 467 -21.25 -24.53 19.58
CA ASP A 467 -21.65 -25.80 20.13
C ASP A 467 -22.12 -26.73 19.00
N LEU A 468 -21.48 -27.87 18.85
CA LEU A 468 -21.84 -28.87 17.83
C LEU A 468 -23.28 -29.37 17.97
N ALA A 469 -23.85 -29.35 19.18
CA ALA A 469 -25.26 -29.69 19.41
C ALA A 469 -26.24 -28.70 18.71
N ASP A 470 -25.79 -27.51 18.35
CA ASP A 470 -26.61 -26.49 17.71
C ASP A 470 -26.50 -26.50 16.17
N MET A 471 -25.74 -27.44 15.57
CA MET A 471 -25.49 -27.48 14.14
C MET A 471 -25.66 -28.87 13.50
N ASP A 472 -25.86 -28.89 12.20
CA ASP A 472 -25.81 -30.07 11.35
C ASP A 472 -24.35 -30.46 11.11
N TYR A 473 -23.71 -30.99 12.14
CA TYR A 473 -22.30 -31.37 12.13
C TYR A 473 -22.01 -32.55 11.20
N GLU A 474 -23.00 -33.41 10.91
CA GLU A 474 -22.84 -34.55 10.00
C GLU A 474 -22.64 -34.05 8.57
N THR A 475 -23.54 -33.21 8.06
CA THR A 475 -23.41 -32.60 6.74
C THR A 475 -22.15 -31.73 6.67
N TRP A 476 -21.81 -31.01 7.74
CA TRP A 476 -20.58 -30.20 7.75
C TRP A 476 -19.33 -31.06 7.65
N ARG A 477 -19.27 -32.14 8.41
CA ARG A 477 -18.20 -33.13 8.38
C ARG A 477 -18.00 -33.72 6.97
N ASP A 478 -19.07 -34.12 6.31
CA ASP A 478 -19.02 -34.69 4.96
C ASP A 478 -18.42 -33.69 3.97
N ARG A 479 -18.81 -32.41 4.05
CA ARG A 479 -18.21 -31.34 3.22
C ARG A 479 -16.74 -31.08 3.53
N LEU A 480 -16.36 -31.18 4.80
CA LEU A 480 -14.96 -31.06 5.21
C LEU A 480 -14.11 -32.21 4.67
N VAL A 481 -14.65 -33.43 4.66
CA VAL A 481 -13.98 -34.60 4.09
C VAL A 481 -13.78 -34.44 2.57
N GLU A 482 -14.80 -33.99 1.82
CA GLU A 482 -14.69 -33.68 0.39
C GLU A 482 -13.57 -32.66 0.12
N ASP A 483 -13.53 -31.58 0.92
CA ASP A 483 -12.49 -30.53 0.81
C ASP A 483 -11.10 -31.09 1.15
N SER A 484 -10.96 -31.93 2.20
CA SER A 484 -9.70 -32.55 2.60
C SER A 484 -9.16 -33.49 1.52
N GLU A 485 -10.02 -34.32 0.90
CA GLU A 485 -9.65 -35.22 -0.19
C GLU A 485 -9.16 -34.45 -1.43
N THR A 486 -9.88 -33.37 -1.80
CA THR A 486 -9.48 -32.50 -2.92
C THR A 486 -8.13 -31.83 -2.67
N LEU A 487 -7.91 -31.31 -1.45
CA LEU A 487 -6.63 -30.70 -1.08
C LEU A 487 -5.50 -31.74 -1.03
N ALA A 488 -5.78 -32.98 -0.60
CA ALA A 488 -4.82 -34.07 -0.62
C ALA A 488 -4.38 -34.41 -2.05
N LEU A 489 -5.34 -34.45 -2.98
CA LEU A 489 -5.04 -34.67 -4.41
C LEU A 489 -4.16 -33.55 -4.96
N ILE A 490 -4.54 -32.29 -4.74
CA ILE A 490 -3.75 -31.13 -5.16
C ILE A 490 -2.33 -31.21 -4.59
N LYS A 491 -2.20 -31.57 -3.29
CA LYS A 491 -0.89 -31.70 -2.65
C LYS A 491 -0.01 -32.74 -3.35
N ILE A 492 -0.53 -33.95 -3.58
CA ILE A 492 0.20 -35.02 -4.27
C ILE A 492 0.70 -34.54 -5.64
N MET A 493 -0.15 -33.88 -6.40
CA MET A 493 0.18 -33.36 -7.72
C MET A 493 1.29 -32.28 -7.67
N MET A 494 1.33 -31.49 -6.59
CA MET A 494 2.34 -30.45 -6.39
C MET A 494 3.66 -30.99 -5.84
N ASP A 495 3.64 -32.10 -5.11
CA ASP A 495 4.84 -32.72 -4.53
C ASP A 495 5.78 -33.29 -5.61
N ASP A 496 5.27 -33.61 -6.78
CA ASP A 496 6.07 -34.04 -7.93
C ASP A 496 6.96 -32.93 -8.51
N ILE A 497 6.61 -31.65 -8.25
CA ILE A 497 7.35 -30.51 -8.78
C ILE A 497 8.52 -30.17 -7.84
N SER A 498 9.66 -30.78 -8.08
CA SER A 498 10.89 -30.45 -7.37
C SER A 498 11.43 -29.07 -7.80
N PRO A 499 12.36 -28.45 -7.03
CA PRO A 499 12.98 -27.18 -7.43
C PRO A 499 13.68 -27.20 -8.78
N GLU A 500 14.16 -28.35 -9.22
CA GLU A 500 14.78 -28.56 -10.53
C GLU A 500 13.75 -28.46 -11.66
N HIS A 501 12.51 -28.84 -11.39
CA HIS A 501 11.37 -28.82 -12.30
C HIS A 501 10.47 -27.58 -12.12
N ASP A 502 10.78 -26.71 -11.16
CA ASP A 502 10.12 -25.40 -11.01
C ASP A 502 10.65 -24.41 -12.05
N LEU A 503 9.97 -24.32 -13.19
CA LEU A 503 10.42 -23.45 -14.30
C LEU A 503 10.46 -21.96 -13.94
N LYS A 504 9.67 -21.52 -12.97
CA LYS A 504 9.73 -20.13 -12.51
C LYS A 504 11.01 -19.86 -11.73
N LEU A 505 11.41 -20.77 -10.84
CA LEU A 505 12.69 -20.72 -10.14
C LEU A 505 13.86 -20.81 -11.13
N GLN A 506 13.83 -21.79 -12.05
CA GLN A 506 14.91 -21.98 -13.05
C GLN A 506 15.07 -20.75 -13.94
N THR A 507 13.96 -20.13 -14.35
CA THR A 507 13.99 -18.88 -15.11
C THR A 507 14.63 -17.75 -14.29
N LEU A 508 14.29 -17.62 -13.00
CA LEU A 508 14.90 -16.63 -12.12
C LEU A 508 16.41 -16.84 -11.97
N LEU A 509 16.85 -18.08 -11.74
CA LEU A 509 18.29 -18.41 -11.61
C LEU A 509 19.05 -18.06 -12.90
N SER A 510 18.48 -18.36 -14.07
CA SER A 510 19.06 -18.00 -15.38
C SER A 510 19.16 -16.47 -15.55
N LEU A 511 18.15 -15.71 -15.14
CA LEU A 511 18.18 -14.25 -15.18
C LEU A 511 19.25 -13.66 -14.24
N ILE A 512 19.38 -14.23 -13.05
CA ILE A 512 20.42 -13.83 -12.09
C ILE A 512 21.81 -14.11 -12.68
N GLU A 513 22.03 -15.26 -13.25
CA GLU A 513 23.29 -15.62 -13.92
C GLU A 513 23.60 -14.66 -15.07
N LYS A 514 22.63 -14.39 -15.93
CA LYS A 514 22.77 -13.42 -17.03
C LYS A 514 23.14 -12.02 -16.51
N LYS A 515 22.48 -11.55 -15.45
CA LYS A 515 22.74 -10.23 -14.85
C LYS A 515 24.12 -10.14 -14.21
N ILE A 516 24.62 -11.23 -13.60
CA ILE A 516 25.95 -11.26 -12.97
C ILE A 516 27.03 -11.26 -14.04
N ASN A 517 26.87 -12.06 -15.09
CA ASN A 517 27.85 -12.20 -16.17
C ASN A 517 27.84 -10.98 -17.12
N HIS A 518 26.68 -10.39 -17.35
CA HIS A 518 26.48 -9.23 -18.23
C HIS A 518 25.71 -8.14 -17.48
N PRO A 519 26.35 -7.42 -16.55
CA PRO A 519 25.69 -6.39 -15.76
C PRO A 519 25.25 -5.22 -16.65
N ILE A 520 23.99 -4.77 -16.48
CA ILE A 520 23.42 -3.63 -17.19
C ILE A 520 24.23 -2.35 -16.90
N ASN A 521 24.63 -2.14 -15.63
CA ASN A 521 25.51 -1.08 -15.22
C ASN A 521 26.88 -1.66 -14.91
N ALA A 522 27.94 -1.08 -15.48
CA ALA A 522 29.32 -1.56 -15.30
C ALA A 522 29.67 -1.74 -13.81
N GLY A 523 30.14 -2.92 -13.47
CA GLY A 523 30.52 -3.27 -12.08
C GLY A 523 29.38 -3.54 -11.11
N ASN A 524 28.13 -3.29 -11.47
CA ASN A 524 27.00 -3.52 -10.59
C ASN A 524 26.36 -4.92 -10.80
N ARG A 525 26.69 -5.83 -9.90
CA ARG A 525 26.14 -7.21 -9.87
C ARG A 525 24.97 -7.38 -8.91
N LYS A 526 24.48 -6.31 -8.28
CA LYS A 526 23.34 -6.39 -7.35
C LYS A 526 22.06 -6.78 -8.07
N VAL A 527 21.29 -7.67 -7.45
CA VAL A 527 19.96 -8.10 -7.89
C VAL A 527 19.03 -7.95 -6.72
N LEU A 528 17.89 -7.30 -6.94
CA LEU A 528 16.78 -7.23 -5.98
C LEU A 528 15.63 -8.07 -6.53
N VAL A 529 15.12 -8.98 -5.71
CA VAL A 529 13.97 -9.82 -6.04
C VAL A 529 12.86 -9.49 -5.07
N PHE A 530 11.71 -9.08 -5.58
CA PHE A 530 10.54 -8.78 -4.79
C PHE A 530 9.49 -9.86 -4.94
N THR A 531 8.83 -10.20 -3.85
CA THR A 531 7.70 -11.12 -3.81
C THR A 531 6.66 -10.64 -2.83
N ALA A 532 5.39 -10.95 -3.08
CA ALA A 532 4.28 -10.59 -2.21
C ALA A 532 4.20 -11.49 -0.96
N PHE A 533 4.78 -12.71 -1.00
CA PHE A 533 4.60 -13.70 0.04
C PHE A 533 5.93 -14.05 0.73
N SER A 534 5.91 -14.12 2.05
CA SER A 534 7.05 -14.51 2.88
C SER A 534 7.51 -15.95 2.60
N ASP A 535 6.58 -16.89 2.41
CA ASP A 535 6.90 -18.26 2.05
C ASP A 535 7.71 -18.34 0.75
N THR A 536 7.33 -17.54 -0.27
CA THR A 536 8.10 -17.42 -1.52
C THR A 536 9.48 -16.82 -1.29
N ALA A 537 9.57 -15.78 -0.43
CA ALA A 537 10.84 -15.15 -0.12
C ALA A 537 11.82 -16.13 0.57
N GLU A 538 11.34 -16.94 1.51
CA GLU A 538 12.09 -17.99 2.20
C GLU A 538 12.57 -19.08 1.23
N TYR A 539 11.68 -19.55 0.40
CA TYR A 539 12.00 -20.53 -0.65
C TYR A 539 13.10 -20.02 -1.59
N LEU A 540 12.91 -18.81 -2.12
CA LEU A 540 13.89 -18.18 -3.00
C LEU A 540 15.22 -17.92 -2.29
N TYR A 541 15.20 -17.45 -1.04
CA TYR A 541 16.42 -17.24 -0.27
C TYR A 541 17.24 -18.53 -0.15
N THR A 542 16.59 -19.64 0.18
CA THR A 542 17.27 -20.93 0.33
C THR A 542 17.92 -21.38 -0.99
N ARG A 543 17.19 -21.29 -2.11
CA ARG A 543 17.66 -21.76 -3.42
C ARG A 543 18.69 -20.81 -4.04
N VAL A 544 18.38 -19.51 -4.04
CA VAL A 544 19.28 -18.50 -4.61
C VAL A 544 20.57 -18.36 -3.80
N SER A 545 20.54 -18.53 -2.47
CA SER A 545 21.74 -18.49 -1.64
C SER A 545 22.73 -19.59 -2.00
N ALA A 546 22.23 -20.81 -2.12
CA ALA A 546 23.04 -21.97 -2.53
C ALA A 546 23.64 -21.76 -3.93
N PHE A 547 22.83 -21.30 -4.88
CA PHE A 547 23.24 -21.03 -6.26
C PHE A 547 24.26 -19.90 -6.35
N ALA A 548 23.99 -18.74 -5.73
CA ALA A 548 24.88 -17.57 -5.78
C ALA A 548 26.22 -17.84 -5.10
N LYS A 549 26.21 -18.58 -3.98
CA LYS A 549 27.42 -18.92 -3.25
C LYS A 549 28.29 -19.93 -4.00
N SER A 550 27.71 -21.01 -4.50
CA SER A 550 28.44 -22.07 -5.19
C SER A 550 29.01 -21.61 -6.53
N ARG A 551 28.24 -20.83 -7.29
CA ARG A 551 28.61 -20.49 -8.68
C ARG A 551 29.40 -19.19 -8.81
N PHE A 552 29.15 -18.20 -7.94
CA PHE A 552 29.73 -16.85 -8.05
C PHE A 552 30.45 -16.37 -6.79
N GLY A 553 30.40 -17.12 -5.68
CA GLY A 553 30.95 -16.68 -4.40
C GLY A 553 30.23 -15.45 -3.79
N LEU A 554 29.03 -15.12 -4.28
CA LEU A 554 28.26 -13.95 -3.86
C LEU A 554 27.44 -14.24 -2.61
N ASN A 555 27.19 -13.19 -1.82
CA ASN A 555 26.32 -13.25 -0.66
C ASN A 555 24.89 -12.84 -1.05
N THR A 556 23.93 -13.35 -0.28
CA THR A 556 22.52 -13.05 -0.41
C THR A 556 21.93 -12.60 0.92
N ALA A 557 20.82 -11.89 0.87
CA ALA A 557 20.08 -11.47 2.05
C ALA A 557 18.58 -11.64 1.82
N LEU A 558 17.86 -11.92 2.90
CA LEU A 558 16.41 -11.98 3.00
C LEU A 558 15.94 -10.90 3.95
N ILE A 559 14.95 -10.13 3.52
CA ILE A 559 14.24 -9.16 4.35
C ILE A 559 12.75 -9.39 4.16
N THR A 560 12.04 -9.65 5.26
CA THR A 560 10.59 -9.81 5.31
C THR A 560 10.02 -8.94 6.42
N GLY A 561 8.72 -8.68 6.40
CA GLY A 561 8.07 -7.86 7.43
C GLY A 561 7.98 -8.52 8.82
N ASN A 562 8.06 -9.86 8.87
CA ASN A 562 7.72 -10.64 10.07
C ASN A 562 8.90 -11.35 10.72
N VAL A 563 10.05 -11.39 10.07
CA VAL A 563 11.23 -12.14 10.53
C VAL A 563 12.45 -11.23 10.48
N ASP A 564 13.33 -11.36 11.47
CA ASP A 564 14.62 -10.70 11.46
C ASP A 564 15.37 -11.00 10.15
N GLY A 565 15.97 -9.97 9.56
CA GLY A 565 16.72 -10.10 8.32
C GLY A 565 17.79 -11.18 8.42
N ARG A 566 17.94 -12.00 7.36
CA ARG A 566 18.96 -13.05 7.26
C ARG A 566 19.92 -12.76 6.11
N THR A 567 21.20 -13.08 6.29
CA THR A 567 22.19 -12.89 5.23
C THR A 567 23.29 -13.93 5.32
N THR A 568 23.86 -14.30 4.18
CA THR A 568 25.06 -15.11 4.08
C THR A 568 26.35 -14.29 4.25
N ALA A 569 26.25 -12.97 4.30
CA ALA A 569 27.40 -12.08 4.56
C ALA A 569 27.74 -12.03 6.06
N LYS A 570 29.02 -11.80 6.38
CA LYS A 570 29.47 -11.59 7.76
C LYS A 570 29.18 -10.15 8.17
N VAL A 571 28.01 -9.89 8.76
CA VAL A 571 27.59 -8.58 9.27
C VAL A 571 27.28 -8.66 10.76
N LYS A 572 27.42 -7.54 11.48
CA LYS A 572 27.13 -7.49 12.93
C LYS A 572 25.62 -7.57 13.22
N ARG A 573 24.80 -7.06 12.33
CA ARG A 573 23.34 -7.06 12.42
C ARG A 573 22.74 -7.19 11.02
N ALA A 574 21.78 -8.08 10.87
CA ALA A 574 21.11 -8.34 9.58
C ALA A 574 19.83 -7.51 9.46
N ASP A 575 19.88 -6.22 9.78
CA ASP A 575 18.77 -5.29 9.54
C ASP A 575 18.81 -4.70 8.12
N MET A 576 17.71 -4.11 7.72
CA MET A 576 17.55 -3.54 6.38
C MET A 576 18.64 -2.50 6.07
N ASN A 577 18.93 -1.60 7.03
CA ASN A 577 19.91 -0.53 6.85
C ASN A 577 21.36 -1.04 6.71
N THR A 578 21.68 -2.20 7.27
CA THR A 578 23.01 -2.83 7.18
C THR A 578 23.17 -3.65 5.90
N ILE A 579 22.06 -4.22 5.39
CA ILE A 579 22.06 -5.12 4.22
C ILE A 579 21.99 -4.34 2.91
N VAL A 580 21.20 -3.28 2.83
CA VAL A 580 20.99 -2.46 1.62
C VAL A 580 22.07 -1.39 1.49
#